data_88a90274c2b4c3bd74b6bc9373cf7642
#
_entry.id   88a90274c2b4c3bd74b6bc9373cf7642
#
_cell.length_a   1.000
_cell.length_b   1.000
_cell.length_c   1.000
_cell.angle_alpha   90.00
_cell.angle_beta   90.00
_cell.angle_gamma   90.00
#
_symmetry.space_group_name_H-M   'P 1'
#
loop_
_entity.id
_entity.type
_entity.pdbx_description
1 polymer ?
#
loop_
_entity_poly.entity_id
_entity_poly.type
_entity_poly.pdbx_seq_one_letter_code
_entity_poly.pdbx_strand_id
1 'polypeptide(L)'
;MNSAAAPRDFHLLAKPSGSTCNIDCTYCFFLSKEALYPNDRSRMSQATLETYIFQLLESQPGAEVVVAWQGGEPTLMKLEFFRHSVALVQKYLKPGQRVQHTFQTNGLLLDDDWCAFFKQHGFLVGLSMDGPREMHDAYRVDRRGKGTFDLVMRAWQFLAKHEVDVNILCTVNAANEHHGRDVYRFFRDELGAKWLQFIPIVERASADTLALANQGWSETPGRKRLLYTQEGHLVTERSV
;
A
#
# COMPACT_ATOMS: atom_id res chain seq x y z
N MET A 1 12.09 34.91 -25.33
CA MET A 1 10.84 34.28 -24.95
C MET A 1 11.20 32.98 -24.25
N ASN A 2 11.11 32.96 -22.92
CA ASN A 2 11.30 31.70 -22.16
C ASN A 2 10.14 30.76 -22.48
N SER A 3 10.39 29.71 -23.25
CA SER A 3 9.50 28.59 -23.36
C SER A 3 9.45 27.95 -21.98
N ALA A 4 8.44 28.29 -21.18
CA ALA A 4 8.16 27.52 -19.97
C ALA A 4 7.92 26.07 -20.42
N ALA A 5 8.77 25.16 -19.94
CA ALA A 5 8.57 23.75 -20.19
C ALA A 5 7.15 23.37 -19.75
N ALA A 6 6.44 22.62 -20.61
CA ALA A 6 5.10 22.14 -20.25
C ALA A 6 5.15 21.46 -18.89
N PRO A 7 4.14 21.68 -18.03
CA PRO A 7 4.07 20.98 -16.74
C PRO A 7 4.17 19.48 -16.98
N ARG A 8 4.97 18.79 -16.16
CA ARG A 8 5.08 17.33 -16.23
C ARG A 8 3.94 16.69 -15.45
N ASP A 9 3.46 15.56 -15.92
CA ASP A 9 2.54 14.74 -15.16
C ASP A 9 3.18 14.34 -13.82
N PHE A 10 2.39 14.28 -12.79
CA PHE A 10 2.82 13.86 -11.45
C PHE A 10 1.83 12.88 -10.84
N HIS A 11 2.32 12.07 -9.91
CA HIS A 11 1.52 11.08 -9.21
C HIS A 11 1.38 11.45 -7.73
N LEU A 12 0.16 11.41 -7.21
CA LEU A 12 -0.14 11.62 -5.78
C LEU A 12 -0.69 10.35 -5.17
N LEU A 13 -0.17 10.01 -3.99
CA LEU A 13 -0.71 8.97 -3.11
C LEU A 13 -1.45 9.62 -1.94
N ALA A 14 -2.76 9.57 -1.98
CA ALA A 14 -3.58 10.10 -0.90
C ALA A 14 -3.74 9.08 0.24
N LYS A 15 -3.65 9.55 1.47
CA LYS A 15 -3.74 8.76 2.70
C LYS A 15 -4.91 9.23 3.55
N PRO A 16 -6.16 8.86 3.18
CA PRO A 16 -7.35 9.47 3.77
C PRO A 16 -7.56 9.12 5.24
N SER A 17 -6.99 7.99 5.70
CA SER A 17 -6.98 7.53 7.10
C SER A 17 -5.67 7.87 7.83
N GLY A 18 -4.75 8.64 7.21
CA GLY A 18 -3.43 8.91 7.76
C GLY A 18 -2.63 7.63 8.00
N SER A 19 -2.04 7.50 9.19
CA SER A 19 -1.32 6.30 9.65
C SER A 19 -2.24 5.25 10.29
N THR A 20 -3.51 5.57 10.54
CA THR A 20 -4.43 4.66 11.25
C THR A 20 -4.67 3.38 10.47
N CYS A 21 -4.44 2.23 11.13
CA CYS A 21 -4.64 0.90 10.57
C CYS A 21 -5.41 0.00 11.56
N ASN A 22 -6.07 -1.03 11.05
CA ASN A 22 -6.78 -2.05 11.83
C ASN A 22 -5.91 -3.26 12.18
N ILE A 23 -4.69 -3.34 11.65
CA ILE A 23 -3.69 -4.38 11.96
C ILE A 23 -2.38 -3.75 12.43
N ASP A 24 -1.47 -4.59 12.97
CA ASP A 24 -0.23 -4.18 13.60
C ASP A 24 0.97 -4.93 13.00
N CYS A 25 1.18 -4.78 11.68
CA CYS A 25 2.31 -5.44 11.01
C CYS A 25 3.62 -4.97 11.62
N THR A 26 4.43 -5.90 12.13
CA THR A 26 5.62 -5.60 12.92
C THR A 26 6.73 -4.85 12.16
N TYR A 27 6.71 -4.88 10.82
CA TYR A 27 7.62 -4.10 9.97
C TYR A 27 7.02 -2.76 9.49
N CYS A 28 5.78 -2.42 9.88
CA CYS A 28 5.07 -1.29 9.29
C CYS A 28 5.66 0.05 9.72
N PHE A 29 6.23 0.77 8.77
CA PHE A 29 6.78 2.11 9.03
C PHE A 29 5.71 3.19 9.26
N PHE A 30 4.42 2.90 8.95
CA PHE A 30 3.32 3.82 9.23
C PHE A 30 2.91 3.84 10.69
N LEU A 31 3.03 2.72 11.42
CA LEU A 31 2.62 2.64 12.82
C LEU A 31 3.41 3.60 13.71
N SER A 32 4.72 3.72 13.48
CA SER A 32 5.55 4.69 14.21
C SER A 32 5.12 6.14 14.00
N LYS A 33 4.40 6.44 12.92
CA LYS A 33 3.89 7.78 12.61
C LYS A 33 2.69 8.19 13.46
N GLU A 34 1.98 7.24 14.07
CA GLU A 34 0.94 7.56 15.05
C GLU A 34 1.52 8.35 16.25
N ALA A 35 2.78 8.09 16.60
CA ALA A 35 3.47 8.83 17.66
C ALA A 35 3.72 10.31 17.34
N LEU A 36 3.77 10.69 16.05
CA LEU A 36 3.93 12.10 15.64
C LEU A 36 2.64 12.90 15.80
N TYR A 37 1.51 12.24 15.91
CA TYR A 37 0.19 12.86 16.01
C TYR A 37 -0.60 12.21 17.13
N PRO A 38 -0.13 12.33 18.40
CA PRO A 38 -0.80 11.70 19.53
C PRO A 38 -2.23 12.23 19.66
N ASN A 39 -3.18 11.31 19.75
CA ASN A 39 -4.62 11.59 19.81
C ASN A 39 -5.27 12.12 18.52
N ASP A 40 -4.52 12.28 17.44
CA ASP A 40 -5.09 12.68 16.15
C ASP A 40 -5.45 11.43 15.34
N ARG A 41 -6.74 11.19 15.21
CA ARG A 41 -7.31 10.21 14.28
C ARG A 41 -7.79 10.91 13.02
N SER A 42 -6.99 11.84 12.53
CA SER A 42 -7.33 12.64 11.36
C SER A 42 -7.78 11.77 10.21
N ARG A 43 -9.02 11.99 9.82
CA ARG A 43 -9.59 11.43 8.60
C ARG A 43 -9.80 12.56 7.63
N MET A 44 -9.52 12.31 6.37
CA MET A 44 -9.80 13.28 5.33
C MET A 44 -11.28 13.68 5.37
N SER A 45 -11.56 14.97 5.54
CA SER A 45 -12.92 15.49 5.54
C SER A 45 -13.50 15.47 4.10
N GLN A 46 -14.82 15.56 3.98
CA GLN A 46 -15.48 15.65 2.69
C GLN A 46 -15.03 16.91 1.92
N ALA A 47 -14.86 18.03 2.60
CA ALA A 47 -14.36 19.27 1.99
C ALA A 47 -12.92 19.11 1.48
N THR A 48 -12.05 18.44 2.25
CA THR A 48 -10.68 18.14 1.82
C THR A 48 -10.66 17.17 0.63
N LEU A 49 -11.54 16.17 0.64
CA LEU A 49 -11.69 15.23 -0.47
C LEU A 49 -12.09 15.95 -1.76
N GLU A 50 -13.09 16.83 -1.70
CA GLU A 50 -13.53 17.59 -2.86
C GLU A 50 -12.42 18.51 -3.39
N THR A 51 -11.73 19.24 -2.50
CA THR A 51 -10.58 20.07 -2.88
C THR A 51 -9.47 19.25 -3.52
N TYR A 52 -9.15 18.09 -2.94
CA TYR A 52 -8.13 17.17 -3.45
C TYR A 52 -8.47 16.70 -4.87
N ILE A 53 -9.67 16.18 -5.09
CA ILE A 53 -10.09 15.67 -6.41
C ILE A 53 -10.12 16.80 -7.44
N PHE A 54 -10.69 17.96 -7.09
CA PHE A 54 -10.73 19.12 -7.97
C PHE A 54 -9.34 19.56 -8.39
N GLN A 55 -8.44 19.80 -7.43
CA GLN A 55 -7.09 20.27 -7.72
C GLN A 55 -6.25 19.22 -8.47
N LEU A 56 -6.39 17.94 -8.14
CA LEU A 56 -5.70 16.87 -8.85
C LEU A 56 -6.08 16.86 -10.33
N LEU A 57 -7.36 16.86 -10.66
CA LEU A 57 -7.84 16.84 -12.04
C LEU A 57 -7.50 18.15 -12.78
N GLU A 58 -7.59 19.29 -12.08
CA GLU A 58 -7.28 20.60 -12.66
C GLU A 58 -5.81 20.75 -13.02
N SER A 59 -4.91 20.26 -12.18
CA SER A 59 -3.46 20.45 -12.33
C SER A 59 -2.78 19.46 -13.28
N GLN A 60 -3.43 18.35 -13.64
CA GLN A 60 -2.84 17.39 -14.58
C GLN A 60 -2.92 17.91 -16.02
N PRO A 61 -1.78 18.00 -16.72
CA PRO A 61 -1.75 18.41 -18.12
C PRO A 61 -2.11 17.27 -19.09
N GLY A 62 -1.94 16.02 -18.67
CA GLY A 62 -2.17 14.82 -19.48
C GLY A 62 -3.62 14.33 -19.44
N ALA A 63 -3.93 13.42 -20.36
CA ALA A 63 -5.24 12.79 -20.45
C ALA A 63 -5.46 11.68 -19.40
N GLU A 64 -4.39 11.07 -18.90
CA GLU A 64 -4.45 10.00 -17.90
C GLU A 64 -4.17 10.56 -16.51
N VAL A 65 -5.11 10.38 -15.58
CA VAL A 65 -4.97 10.82 -14.19
C VAL A 65 -5.13 9.63 -13.26
N VAL A 66 -4.21 9.47 -12.31
CA VAL A 66 -4.31 8.41 -11.31
C VAL A 66 -4.82 8.98 -10.00
N VAL A 67 -5.95 8.43 -9.52
CA VAL A 67 -6.45 8.67 -8.16
C VAL A 67 -6.07 7.48 -7.30
N ALA A 68 -5.02 7.65 -6.50
CA ALA A 68 -4.42 6.56 -5.74
C ALA A 68 -4.67 6.71 -4.23
N TRP A 69 -5.23 5.64 -3.65
CA TRP A 69 -5.56 5.54 -2.23
C TRP A 69 -4.63 4.56 -1.52
N GLN A 70 -3.98 5.03 -0.48
CA GLN A 70 -3.07 4.25 0.36
C GLN A 70 -3.14 4.77 1.81
N GLY A 71 -2.19 4.40 2.65
CA GLY A 71 -2.02 4.93 4.00
C GLY A 71 -1.88 3.83 5.03
N GLY A 72 -2.44 4.01 6.22
CA GLY A 72 -2.60 2.93 7.18
C GLY A 72 -3.52 1.86 6.60
N GLU A 73 -4.83 2.04 6.75
CA GLU A 73 -5.81 1.21 6.04
C GLU A 73 -6.95 2.09 5.50
N PRO A 74 -7.03 2.29 4.17
CA PRO A 74 -8.05 3.18 3.59
C PRO A 74 -9.49 2.70 3.81
N THR A 75 -9.75 1.38 3.91
CA THR A 75 -11.11 0.85 4.13
C THR A 75 -11.74 1.35 5.44
N LEU A 76 -10.93 1.85 6.39
CA LEU A 76 -11.43 2.50 7.60
C LEU A 76 -12.23 3.79 7.34
N MET A 77 -12.09 4.39 6.15
CA MET A 77 -12.91 5.52 5.70
C MET A 77 -14.33 5.11 5.33
N LYS A 78 -14.61 3.80 5.23
CA LYS A 78 -15.87 3.20 4.77
C LYS A 78 -16.15 3.43 3.28
N LEU A 79 -16.95 2.56 2.71
CA LEU A 79 -17.26 2.53 1.28
C LEU A 79 -17.88 3.83 0.77
N GLU A 80 -18.74 4.46 1.57
CA GLU A 80 -19.41 5.72 1.19
C GLU A 80 -18.45 6.87 0.90
N PHE A 81 -17.29 6.92 1.56
CA PHE A 81 -16.26 7.91 1.26
C PHE A 81 -15.73 7.74 -0.18
N PHE A 82 -15.52 6.51 -0.63
CA PHE A 82 -15.00 6.22 -1.97
C PHE A 82 -16.07 6.33 -3.05
N ARG A 83 -17.33 6.04 -2.73
CA ARG A 83 -18.47 6.36 -3.62
C ARG A 83 -18.55 7.85 -3.88
N HIS A 84 -18.41 8.66 -2.84
CA HIS A 84 -18.35 10.12 -2.98
C HIS A 84 -17.11 10.56 -3.78
N SER A 85 -15.95 9.96 -3.56
CA SER A 85 -14.75 10.24 -4.35
C SER A 85 -14.98 10.02 -5.84
N VAL A 86 -15.58 8.90 -6.23
CA VAL A 86 -15.89 8.62 -7.63
C VAL A 86 -16.90 9.62 -8.19
N ALA A 87 -17.92 10.00 -7.43
CA ALA A 87 -18.88 11.03 -7.83
C ALA A 87 -18.21 12.39 -8.06
N LEU A 88 -17.25 12.76 -7.22
CA LEU A 88 -16.46 13.99 -7.38
C LEU A 88 -15.54 13.92 -8.62
N VAL A 89 -14.93 12.77 -8.89
CA VAL A 89 -14.17 12.57 -10.12
C VAL A 89 -15.08 12.81 -11.33
N GLN A 90 -16.25 12.20 -11.38
CA GLN A 90 -17.21 12.41 -12.47
C GLN A 90 -17.65 13.87 -12.61
N LYS A 91 -17.80 14.58 -11.47
CA LYS A 91 -18.18 16.01 -11.45
C LYS A 91 -17.12 16.91 -12.07
N TYR A 92 -15.83 16.62 -11.81
CA TYR A 92 -14.71 17.50 -12.16
C TYR A 92 -13.86 17.01 -13.33
N LEU A 93 -14.18 15.84 -13.89
CA LEU A 93 -13.46 15.27 -15.03
C LEU A 93 -13.54 16.21 -16.26
N LYS A 94 -12.39 16.54 -16.82
CA LYS A 94 -12.32 17.38 -18.02
C LYS A 94 -12.58 16.56 -19.30
N PRO A 95 -13.07 17.18 -20.37
CA PRO A 95 -13.17 16.51 -21.67
C PRO A 95 -11.81 15.93 -22.11
N GLY A 96 -11.80 14.64 -22.44
CA GLY A 96 -10.60 13.91 -22.87
C GLY A 96 -9.76 13.33 -21.73
N GLN A 97 -10.02 13.67 -20.47
CA GLN A 97 -9.36 13.02 -19.35
C GLN A 97 -9.97 11.64 -19.06
N ARG A 98 -9.11 10.71 -18.61
CA ARG A 98 -9.48 9.40 -18.09
C ARG A 98 -8.84 9.20 -16.73
N VAL A 99 -9.58 8.63 -15.79
CA VAL A 99 -9.10 8.36 -14.46
C VAL A 99 -8.89 6.87 -14.24
N GLN A 100 -7.70 6.51 -13.78
CA GLN A 100 -7.40 5.21 -13.23
C GLN A 100 -7.51 5.29 -11.71
N HIS A 101 -8.37 4.47 -11.12
CA HIS A 101 -8.48 4.33 -9.68
C HIS A 101 -7.56 3.23 -9.18
N THR A 102 -6.73 3.51 -8.18
CA THR A 102 -5.91 2.50 -7.49
C THR A 102 -6.17 2.52 -6.00
N PHE A 103 -6.15 1.34 -5.37
CA PHE A 103 -6.50 1.19 -3.97
C PHE A 103 -5.64 0.14 -3.30
N GLN A 104 -4.78 0.55 -2.37
CA GLN A 104 -3.94 -0.39 -1.62
C GLN A 104 -4.55 -0.69 -0.25
N THR A 105 -4.72 -1.97 0.06
CA THR A 105 -5.37 -2.43 1.29
C THR A 105 -4.74 -3.70 1.84
N ASN A 106 -4.89 -3.91 3.15
CA ASN A 106 -4.61 -5.19 3.78
C ASN A 106 -5.74 -6.24 3.55
N GLY A 107 -6.86 -5.82 3.00
CA GLY A 107 -7.97 -6.67 2.59
C GLY A 107 -8.94 -7.09 3.70
N LEU A 108 -8.62 -6.90 4.99
CA LEU A 108 -9.38 -7.49 6.09
C LEU A 108 -10.85 -7.07 6.16
N LEU A 109 -11.17 -5.89 5.66
CA LEU A 109 -12.53 -5.32 5.68
C LEU A 109 -13.24 -5.43 4.32
N LEU A 110 -12.63 -6.09 3.35
CA LEU A 110 -13.28 -6.31 2.05
C LEU A 110 -14.40 -7.34 2.17
N ASP A 111 -15.47 -7.05 1.48
CA ASP A 111 -16.68 -7.87 1.33
C ASP A 111 -17.25 -7.77 -0.09
N ASP A 112 -18.42 -8.34 -0.31
CA ASP A 112 -19.10 -8.30 -1.61
C ASP A 112 -19.38 -6.87 -2.09
N ASP A 113 -19.79 -5.97 -1.19
CA ASP A 113 -20.11 -4.58 -1.55
C ASP A 113 -18.88 -3.80 -2.00
N TRP A 114 -17.76 -3.97 -1.31
CA TRP A 114 -16.48 -3.40 -1.69
C TRP A 114 -16.01 -3.91 -3.07
N CYS A 115 -16.07 -5.23 -3.27
CA CYS A 115 -15.59 -5.83 -4.51
C CYS A 115 -16.48 -5.51 -5.71
N ALA A 116 -17.80 -5.46 -5.52
CA ALA A 116 -18.73 -4.97 -6.52
C ALA A 116 -18.44 -3.53 -6.92
N PHE A 117 -18.20 -2.65 -5.94
CA PHE A 117 -17.82 -1.26 -6.18
C PHE A 117 -16.49 -1.15 -6.95
N PHE A 118 -15.46 -1.89 -6.55
CA PHE A 118 -14.18 -1.89 -7.25
C PHE A 118 -14.32 -2.33 -8.71
N LYS A 119 -15.08 -3.39 -8.96
CA LYS A 119 -15.34 -3.88 -10.32
C LYS A 119 -16.11 -2.85 -11.15
N GLN A 120 -17.18 -2.31 -10.58
CA GLN A 120 -18.04 -1.33 -11.27
C GLN A 120 -17.26 -0.09 -11.74
N HIS A 121 -16.28 0.36 -10.94
CA HIS A 121 -15.53 1.59 -11.20
C HIS A 121 -14.10 1.36 -11.70
N GLY A 122 -13.75 0.12 -12.08
CA GLY A 122 -12.46 -0.22 -12.67
C GLY A 122 -11.26 0.05 -11.78
N PHE A 123 -11.39 -0.24 -10.49
CA PHE A 123 -10.27 -0.10 -9.56
C PHE A 123 -9.22 -1.18 -9.80
N LEU A 124 -7.94 -0.79 -9.80
CA LEU A 124 -6.83 -1.70 -9.58
C LEU A 124 -6.56 -1.79 -8.07
N VAL A 125 -6.77 -2.98 -7.50
CA VAL A 125 -6.58 -3.20 -6.06
C VAL A 125 -5.21 -3.79 -5.78
N GLY A 126 -4.41 -3.12 -4.97
CA GLY A 126 -3.18 -3.65 -4.39
C GLY A 126 -3.51 -4.40 -3.09
N LEU A 127 -3.52 -5.74 -3.13
CA LEU A 127 -3.75 -6.55 -1.96
C LEU A 127 -2.44 -6.92 -1.29
N SER A 128 -2.29 -6.55 -0.02
CA SER A 128 -1.09 -6.84 0.74
C SER A 128 -1.08 -8.29 1.25
N MET A 129 -0.14 -9.12 0.74
CA MET A 129 0.02 -10.51 1.15
C MET A 129 1.49 -10.96 1.00
N ASP A 130 2.10 -11.55 2.03
CA ASP A 130 3.53 -11.83 2.07
C ASP A 130 3.91 -13.28 1.73
N GLY A 131 2.96 -14.08 1.24
CA GLY A 131 3.18 -15.48 0.87
C GLY A 131 2.27 -16.46 1.60
N PRO A 132 2.64 -17.74 1.69
CA PRO A 132 1.93 -18.75 2.49
C PRO A 132 1.74 -18.32 3.95
N ARG A 133 0.83 -19.00 4.66
CA ARG A 133 0.39 -18.64 6.02
C ARG A 133 1.53 -18.30 6.98
N GLU A 134 2.51 -19.18 7.07
CA GLU A 134 3.61 -19.02 8.02
C GLU A 134 4.42 -17.76 7.77
N MET A 135 4.64 -17.42 6.51
CA MET A 135 5.39 -16.23 6.10
C MET A 135 4.55 -14.96 6.27
N HIS A 136 3.27 -15.02 5.93
CA HIS A 136 2.35 -13.90 6.10
C HIS A 136 2.14 -13.57 7.58
N ASP A 137 1.78 -14.58 8.38
CA ASP A 137 1.43 -14.40 9.79
C ASP A 137 2.65 -14.11 10.68
N ALA A 138 3.88 -14.33 10.18
CA ALA A 138 5.10 -13.95 10.88
C ALA A 138 5.20 -12.43 11.16
N TYR A 139 4.63 -11.61 10.29
CA TYR A 139 4.72 -10.16 10.39
C TYR A 139 3.38 -9.43 10.31
N ARG A 140 2.40 -9.98 9.60
CA ARG A 140 1.07 -9.37 9.45
C ARG A 140 0.12 -9.89 10.50
N VAL A 141 0.16 -9.25 11.64
CA VAL A 141 -0.65 -9.62 12.81
C VAL A 141 -1.68 -8.54 13.11
N ASP A 142 -2.77 -8.93 13.76
CA ASP A 142 -3.71 -7.98 14.32
C ASP A 142 -3.16 -7.33 15.60
N ARG A 143 -3.91 -6.40 16.20
CA ARG A 143 -3.49 -5.71 17.44
C ARG A 143 -3.39 -6.61 18.67
N ARG A 144 -3.79 -7.88 18.56
CA ARG A 144 -3.66 -8.91 19.60
C ARG A 144 -2.53 -9.90 19.31
N GLY A 145 -1.76 -9.65 18.22
CA GLY A 145 -0.69 -10.53 17.78
C GLY A 145 -1.15 -11.78 17.04
N LYS A 146 -2.45 -11.87 16.66
CA LYS A 146 -2.96 -12.99 15.88
C LYS A 146 -2.71 -12.77 14.39
N GLY A 147 -2.23 -13.82 13.68
CA GLY A 147 -2.05 -13.79 12.24
C GLY A 147 -3.33 -13.45 11.46
N THR A 148 -3.16 -12.81 10.30
CA THR A 148 -4.27 -12.27 9.50
C THR A 148 -4.49 -13.04 8.19
N PHE A 149 -3.79 -14.13 7.95
CA PHE A 149 -3.82 -14.90 6.71
C PHE A 149 -5.23 -15.32 6.28
N ASP A 150 -6.05 -15.88 7.18
CA ASP A 150 -7.40 -16.31 6.84
C ASP A 150 -8.30 -15.16 6.39
N LEU A 151 -8.10 -13.97 6.95
CA LEU A 151 -8.88 -12.79 6.60
C LEU A 151 -8.47 -12.24 5.22
N VAL A 152 -7.18 -12.24 4.90
CA VAL A 152 -6.72 -11.79 3.59
C VAL A 152 -7.07 -12.81 2.50
N MET A 153 -7.06 -14.11 2.81
CA MET A 153 -7.52 -15.15 1.88
C MET A 153 -9.02 -15.02 1.57
N ARG A 154 -9.83 -14.69 2.57
CA ARG A 154 -11.25 -14.36 2.35
C ARG A 154 -11.39 -13.14 1.43
N ALA A 155 -10.60 -12.11 1.64
CA ALA A 155 -10.60 -10.93 0.76
C ALA A 155 -10.21 -11.28 -0.68
N TRP A 156 -9.19 -12.12 -0.86
CA TRP A 156 -8.82 -12.66 -2.17
C TRP A 156 -10.00 -13.37 -2.86
N GLN A 157 -10.73 -14.21 -2.13
CA GLN A 157 -11.91 -14.92 -2.66
C GLN A 157 -13.00 -13.94 -3.12
N PHE A 158 -13.29 -12.86 -2.36
CA PHE A 158 -14.24 -11.82 -2.80
C PHE A 158 -13.75 -11.09 -4.03
N LEU A 159 -12.48 -10.69 -4.09
CA LEU A 159 -11.89 -10.02 -5.25
C LEU A 159 -11.95 -10.91 -6.50
N ALA A 160 -11.61 -12.19 -6.37
CA ALA A 160 -11.68 -13.16 -7.46
C ALA A 160 -13.11 -13.41 -7.92
N LYS A 161 -14.08 -13.56 -6.99
CA LYS A 161 -15.50 -13.73 -7.28
C LYS A 161 -16.06 -12.59 -8.13
N HIS A 162 -15.65 -11.37 -7.86
CA HIS A 162 -16.08 -10.17 -8.59
C HIS A 162 -15.20 -9.82 -9.77
N GLU A 163 -14.18 -10.65 -10.08
CA GLU A 163 -13.23 -10.40 -11.16
C GLU A 163 -12.59 -9.00 -11.11
N VAL A 164 -12.24 -8.55 -9.91
CA VAL A 164 -11.54 -7.29 -9.70
C VAL A 164 -10.09 -7.43 -10.16
N ASP A 165 -9.54 -6.39 -10.79
CA ASP A 165 -8.12 -6.35 -11.13
C ASP A 165 -7.28 -6.19 -9.87
N VAL A 166 -6.41 -7.19 -9.60
CA VAL A 166 -5.61 -7.25 -8.39
C VAL A 166 -4.13 -7.38 -8.69
N ASN A 167 -3.34 -6.54 -8.03
CA ASN A 167 -1.90 -6.68 -7.89
C ASN A 167 -1.58 -7.12 -6.45
N ILE A 168 -0.94 -8.28 -6.26
CA ILE A 168 -0.48 -8.69 -4.93
C ILE A 168 0.79 -7.93 -4.60
N LEU A 169 0.80 -7.28 -3.43
CA LEU A 169 1.94 -6.55 -2.89
C LEU A 169 2.56 -7.39 -1.78
N CYS A 170 3.70 -7.98 -2.07
CA CYS A 170 4.45 -8.83 -1.14
C CYS A 170 5.63 -8.05 -0.58
N THR A 171 5.65 -7.83 0.73
CA THR A 171 6.82 -7.29 1.42
C THR A 171 7.85 -8.40 1.60
N VAL A 172 9.03 -8.23 1.01
CA VAL A 172 10.16 -9.14 1.21
C VAL A 172 10.77 -8.86 2.58
N ASN A 173 10.79 -9.89 3.42
CA ASN A 173 11.24 -9.83 4.81
C ASN A 173 11.95 -11.13 5.21
N ALA A 174 12.48 -11.22 6.43
CA ALA A 174 13.25 -12.37 6.86
C ALA A 174 12.49 -13.72 6.85
N ALA A 175 11.15 -13.70 6.87
CA ALA A 175 10.38 -14.94 6.81
C ALA A 175 10.23 -15.50 5.38
N ASN A 176 10.39 -14.67 4.34
CA ASN A 176 10.15 -15.07 2.96
C ASN A 176 11.34 -14.84 2.01
N GLU A 177 12.38 -14.10 2.39
CA GLU A 177 13.48 -13.73 1.51
C GLU A 177 14.23 -14.92 0.91
N HIS A 178 14.33 -16.02 1.66
CA HIS A 178 14.97 -17.26 1.20
C HIS A 178 13.99 -18.26 0.55
N HIS A 179 12.70 -17.93 0.52
CA HIS A 179 11.61 -18.77 0.04
C HIS A 179 10.91 -18.20 -1.21
N GLY A 180 11.62 -17.38 -2.00
CA GLY A 180 11.02 -16.68 -3.15
C GLY A 180 10.32 -17.60 -4.14
N ARG A 181 10.82 -18.85 -4.35
CA ARG A 181 10.16 -19.82 -5.21
C ARG A 181 8.81 -20.29 -4.65
N ASP A 182 8.74 -20.55 -3.35
CA ASP A 182 7.53 -21.04 -2.70
C ASP A 182 6.48 -19.94 -2.63
N VAL A 183 6.89 -18.70 -2.32
CA VAL A 183 6.04 -17.51 -2.38
C VAL A 183 5.48 -17.30 -3.79
N TYR A 184 6.33 -17.39 -4.82
CA TYR A 184 5.90 -17.22 -6.21
C TYR A 184 4.92 -18.30 -6.64
N ARG A 185 5.20 -19.58 -6.30
CA ARG A 185 4.31 -20.71 -6.61
C ARG A 185 2.96 -20.57 -5.91
N PHE A 186 2.95 -20.20 -4.65
CA PHE A 186 1.73 -19.94 -3.90
C PHE A 186 0.86 -18.90 -4.62
N PHE A 187 1.42 -17.75 -4.99
CA PHE A 187 0.64 -16.72 -5.68
C PHE A 187 0.18 -17.15 -7.08
N ARG A 188 1.06 -17.79 -7.84
CA ARG A 188 0.74 -18.19 -9.22
C ARG A 188 -0.18 -19.42 -9.28
N ASP A 189 0.18 -20.48 -8.54
CA ASP A 189 -0.43 -21.80 -8.72
C ASP A 189 -1.66 -22.01 -7.83
N GLU A 190 -1.61 -21.53 -6.59
CA GLU A 190 -2.71 -21.70 -5.65
C GLU A 190 -3.73 -20.56 -5.72
N LEU A 191 -3.27 -19.31 -5.89
CA LEU A 191 -4.17 -18.16 -6.01
C LEU A 191 -4.54 -17.83 -7.45
N GLY A 192 -3.76 -18.22 -8.44
CA GLY A 192 -3.93 -17.81 -9.82
C GLY A 192 -3.69 -16.32 -10.05
N ALA A 193 -2.88 -15.69 -9.20
CA ALA A 193 -2.58 -14.27 -9.29
C ALA A 193 -1.81 -13.94 -10.57
N LYS A 194 -2.22 -12.89 -11.26
CA LYS A 194 -1.64 -12.46 -12.53
C LYS A 194 -0.57 -11.38 -12.36
N TRP A 195 -0.69 -10.55 -11.34
CA TRP A 195 0.19 -9.41 -11.10
C TRP A 195 0.77 -9.47 -9.69
N LEU A 196 2.09 -9.42 -9.61
CA LEU A 196 2.83 -9.51 -8.36
C LEU A 196 3.84 -8.37 -8.28
N GLN A 197 3.93 -7.73 -7.13
CA GLN A 197 4.95 -6.75 -6.83
C GLN A 197 5.66 -7.13 -5.53
N PHE A 198 6.97 -7.31 -5.60
CA PHE A 198 7.82 -7.57 -4.45
C PHE A 198 8.45 -6.28 -3.97
N ILE A 199 8.26 -5.94 -2.70
CA ILE A 199 8.69 -4.69 -2.11
C ILE A 199 9.64 -5.02 -0.96
N PRO A 200 10.95 -4.72 -1.07
CA PRO A 200 11.87 -4.95 0.04
C PRO A 200 11.44 -4.14 1.25
N ILE A 201 11.60 -4.73 2.43
CA ILE A 201 11.36 -4.02 3.68
C ILE A 201 12.35 -2.85 3.80
N VAL A 202 11.83 -1.69 4.19
CA VAL A 202 12.64 -0.48 4.39
C VAL A 202 12.47 -0.04 5.83
N GLU A 203 13.59 0.02 6.55
CA GLU A 203 13.60 0.52 7.92
C GLU A 203 14.47 1.77 8.04
N ARG A 204 14.06 2.66 8.93
CA ARG A 204 14.87 3.83 9.26
C ARG A 204 16.02 3.41 10.18
N ALA A 205 17.26 3.70 9.80
CA ALA A 205 18.39 3.53 10.69
C ALA A 205 18.27 4.48 11.89
N SER A 206 18.30 3.95 13.09
CA SER A 206 18.58 4.72 14.31
C SER A 206 20.11 4.78 14.55
N ALA A 207 20.57 5.63 15.47
CA ALA A 207 21.99 5.66 15.83
C ALA A 207 22.49 4.27 16.26
N ASP A 208 21.68 3.50 16.99
CA ASP A 208 22.02 2.15 17.46
C ASP A 208 22.06 1.13 16.32
N THR A 209 21.09 1.23 15.37
CA THR A 209 21.05 0.35 14.19
C THR A 209 22.09 0.72 13.13
N LEU A 210 22.53 1.98 13.07
CA LEU A 210 23.62 2.41 12.19
C LEU A 210 24.96 1.80 12.65
N ALA A 211 25.20 1.73 13.96
CA ALA A 211 26.39 1.07 14.51
C ALA A 211 26.42 -0.43 14.16
N LEU A 212 25.29 -1.12 14.19
CA LEU A 212 25.14 -2.52 13.76
C LEU A 212 25.34 -2.66 12.25
N ALA A 213 24.83 -1.77 11.43
CA ALA A 213 25.02 -1.77 9.98
C ALA A 213 26.50 -1.64 9.59
N ASN A 214 27.26 -0.85 10.34
CA ASN A 214 28.70 -0.66 10.12
C ASN A 214 29.56 -1.85 10.60
N GLN A 215 29.00 -2.74 11.45
CA GLN A 215 29.69 -3.95 11.94
C GLN A 215 29.43 -5.20 11.05
N GLY A 216 28.64 -5.06 10.00
CA GLY A 216 28.22 -6.18 9.15
C GLY A 216 27.01 -6.91 9.70
N TRP A 217 25.90 -6.82 9.01
CA TRP A 217 24.61 -7.45 9.38
C TRP A 217 24.62 -8.98 9.29
N SER A 218 25.68 -9.56 8.73
CA SER A 218 25.86 -10.99 8.53
C SER A 218 25.91 -11.81 9.82
N GLU A 219 26.14 -11.16 10.96
CA GLU A 219 26.29 -11.85 12.25
C GLU A 219 24.99 -11.94 13.06
N THR A 220 23.92 -11.25 12.62
CA THR A 220 22.63 -11.33 13.30
C THR A 220 21.72 -12.32 12.56
N PRO A 221 21.48 -13.53 13.09
CA PRO A 221 20.62 -14.52 12.41
C PRO A 221 19.22 -13.95 12.16
N GLY A 222 18.82 -13.89 10.89
CA GLY A 222 17.44 -13.62 10.48
C GLY A 222 17.06 -12.17 10.21
N ARG A 223 17.97 -11.20 10.14
CA ARG A 223 17.61 -9.81 9.89
C ARG A 223 18.52 -9.13 8.87
N LYS A 224 18.30 -9.41 7.59
CA LYS A 224 18.80 -8.51 6.52
C LYS A 224 17.78 -7.40 6.33
N ARG A 225 18.16 -6.16 6.59
CA ARG A 225 17.31 -4.97 6.46
C ARG A 225 17.96 -3.98 5.53
N LEU A 226 17.20 -3.42 4.60
CA LEU A 226 17.63 -2.25 3.87
C LEU A 226 17.49 -1.02 4.78
N LEU A 227 18.56 -0.31 5.02
CA LEU A 227 18.60 0.85 5.89
C LEU A 227 18.88 2.11 5.10
N TYR A 228 18.27 3.20 5.52
CA TYR A 228 18.63 4.54 5.08
C TYR A 228 19.34 5.27 6.21
N THR A 229 20.44 5.96 5.89
CA THR A 229 21.06 6.90 6.84
C THR A 229 20.13 8.08 7.13
N GLN A 230 20.44 8.87 8.17
CA GLN A 230 19.70 10.10 8.46
C GLN A 230 19.70 11.10 7.28
N GLU A 231 20.73 11.01 6.41
CA GLU A 231 20.85 11.82 5.19
C GLU A 231 20.10 11.21 3.99
N GLY A 232 19.41 10.09 4.15
CA GLY A 232 18.60 9.46 3.10
C GLY A 232 19.37 8.56 2.13
N HIS A 233 20.61 8.20 2.45
CA HIS A 233 21.39 7.26 1.65
C HIS A 233 21.01 5.81 1.97
N LEU A 234 20.76 5.01 0.93
CA LEU A 234 20.50 3.58 1.05
C LEU A 234 21.78 2.86 1.51
N VAL A 235 21.72 2.18 2.65
CA VAL A 235 22.78 1.28 3.09
C VAL A 235 22.42 -0.13 2.62
N THR A 236 23.08 -0.59 1.57
CA THR A 236 22.93 -1.97 1.08
C THR A 236 24.10 -2.80 1.60
N GLU A 237 23.80 -3.95 2.19
CA GLU A 237 24.81 -4.99 2.36
C GLU A 237 25.26 -5.45 0.97
N ARG A 238 26.54 -5.34 0.66
CA ARG A 238 27.11 -6.07 -0.47
C ARG A 238 27.11 -7.53 -0.06
N SER A 239 26.30 -8.33 -0.71
CA SER A 239 26.47 -9.78 -0.69
C SER A 239 27.89 -10.07 -1.19
N VAL A 240 28.70 -10.61 -0.30
CA VAL A 240 29.97 -11.25 -0.64
C VAL A 240 29.68 -12.64 -1.19
#